data_40664618c918b2e26b6668e0fecdb64d
#
_entry.id   40664618c918b2e26b6668e0fecdb64d
#
_cell.length_a   1.000
_cell.length_b   1.000
_cell.length_c   1.000
_cell.angle_alpha   90.00
_cell.angle_beta   90.00
_cell.angle_gamma   90.00
#
_symmetry.space_group_name_H-M   'P 1'
#
loop_
_entity.id
_entity.type
_entity.pdbx_description
1 polymer ?
#
loop_
_entity_poly.entity_id
_entity_poly.type
_entity_poly.pdbx_seq_one_letter_code
_entity_poly.pdbx_strand_id
1 'polypeptide(L)'
;NKSYDDVLVTGYDANSKPVYDTTQKSFSSTWFLKQSGNKVYPNVDDLLMNNGYLPLASSPVLGAATFTGLDNWFTQVSFVGAFGTSDNWATGWTNFDPENTDY
;
A
#
# COMPACT_ATOMS: atom_id res chain seq x y z
N ASN A 1 -9.46 -17.05 -2.15
CA ASN A 1 -8.43 -16.06 -2.54
C ASN A 1 -7.82 -16.51 -3.86
N LYS A 2 -8.13 -15.83 -4.97
CA LYS A 2 -7.33 -15.97 -6.18
C LYS A 2 -6.10 -15.07 -5.98
N SER A 3 -4.93 -15.67 -5.80
CA SER A 3 -3.68 -14.95 -5.96
C SER A 3 -3.57 -14.61 -7.45
N TYR A 4 -3.43 -13.35 -7.78
CA TYR A 4 -3.07 -12.94 -9.13
C TYR A 4 -1.55 -12.99 -9.22
N ASP A 5 -1.03 -13.82 -10.11
CA ASP A 5 0.40 -13.86 -10.35
C ASP A 5 0.83 -12.54 -11.02
N ASP A 6 1.86 -11.92 -10.46
CA ASP A 6 2.47 -10.69 -11.00
C ASP A 6 3.43 -11.06 -12.14
N VAL A 7 2.86 -11.44 -13.28
CA VAL A 7 3.58 -11.93 -14.46
C VAL A 7 3.27 -11.10 -15.71
N LEU A 8 4.23 -11.03 -16.62
CA LEU A 8 4.09 -10.29 -17.87
C LEU A 8 3.17 -11.04 -18.83
N VAL A 9 2.11 -10.39 -19.31
CA VAL A 9 1.31 -10.88 -20.44
C VAL A 9 2.03 -10.53 -21.74
N THR A 10 2.42 -11.54 -22.50
CA THR A 10 3.15 -11.37 -23.76
C THR A 10 2.26 -11.38 -25.01
N GLY A 11 1.01 -11.82 -24.86
CA GLY A 11 0.03 -11.88 -25.95
C GLY A 11 -1.19 -12.71 -25.57
N TYR A 12 -1.93 -13.15 -26.57
CA TYR A 12 -3.10 -14.01 -26.42
C TYR A 12 -3.01 -15.17 -27.40
N ASP A 13 -3.46 -16.34 -26.97
CA ASP A 13 -3.55 -17.52 -27.83
C ASP A 13 -4.77 -17.42 -28.79
N ALA A 14 -4.91 -18.45 -29.67
CA ALA A 14 -6.02 -18.52 -30.63
C ALA A 14 -7.42 -18.54 -29.97
N ASN A 15 -7.53 -18.86 -28.67
CA ASN A 15 -8.75 -18.87 -27.89
C ASN A 15 -8.92 -17.60 -27.05
N SER A 16 -8.16 -16.54 -27.33
CA SER A 16 -8.14 -15.29 -26.58
C SER A 16 -7.74 -15.43 -25.10
N LYS A 17 -7.00 -16.48 -24.74
CA LYS A 17 -6.44 -16.64 -23.40
C LYS A 17 -5.07 -15.99 -23.32
N PRO A 18 -4.76 -15.29 -22.21
CA PRO A 18 -3.47 -14.62 -22.07
C PRO A 18 -2.32 -15.63 -21.99
N VAL A 19 -1.24 -15.32 -22.69
CA VAL A 19 0.05 -16.01 -22.62
C VAL A 19 0.97 -15.22 -21.71
N TYR A 20 1.62 -15.89 -20.78
CA TYR A 20 2.42 -15.28 -19.72
C TYR A 20 3.91 -15.62 -19.88
N ASP A 21 4.75 -14.61 -19.60
CA ASP A 21 6.16 -14.84 -19.28
C ASP A 21 6.32 -14.81 -17.75
N THR A 22 6.48 -15.98 -17.15
CA THR A 22 6.58 -16.15 -15.69
C THR A 22 7.94 -15.72 -15.11
N THR A 23 8.89 -15.37 -15.97
CA THR A 23 10.21 -14.86 -15.54
C THR A 23 10.24 -13.36 -15.35
N GLN A 24 9.22 -12.66 -15.82
CA GLN A 24 9.11 -11.21 -15.76
C GLN A 24 7.86 -10.76 -14.98
N LYS A 25 8.00 -9.65 -14.25
CA LYS A 25 6.87 -8.97 -13.61
C LYS A 25 5.95 -8.34 -14.65
N SER A 26 4.68 -8.18 -14.28
CA SER A 26 3.68 -7.48 -15.08
C SER A 26 4.17 -6.07 -15.49
N PHE A 27 3.63 -5.56 -16.58
CA PHE A 27 3.91 -4.18 -17.02
C PHE A 27 3.57 -3.16 -15.91
N SER A 28 2.44 -3.34 -15.21
CA SER A 28 2.01 -2.44 -14.14
C SER A 28 2.99 -2.43 -12.97
N SER A 29 3.43 -3.59 -12.49
CA SER A 29 4.43 -3.68 -11.42
C SER A 29 5.76 -3.10 -11.84
N THR A 30 6.20 -3.36 -13.06
CA THR A 30 7.45 -2.80 -13.60
C THR A 30 7.37 -1.28 -13.69
N TRP A 31 6.26 -0.73 -14.16
CA TRP A 31 6.03 0.70 -14.21
C TRP A 31 5.98 1.32 -12.81
N PHE A 32 5.23 0.71 -11.89
CA PHE A 32 5.10 1.16 -10.51
C PHE A 32 6.47 1.28 -9.81
N LEU A 33 7.31 0.24 -9.94
CA LEU A 33 8.62 0.20 -9.30
C LEU A 33 9.66 1.14 -9.94
N LYS A 34 9.42 1.63 -11.15
CA LYS A 34 10.25 2.68 -11.78
C LYS A 34 9.98 4.07 -11.21
N GLN A 35 8.84 4.29 -10.57
CA GLN A 35 8.53 5.57 -9.98
C GLN A 35 9.32 5.76 -8.67
N SER A 36 9.91 6.94 -8.51
CA SER A 36 10.67 7.26 -7.29
C SER A 36 9.77 7.22 -6.06
N GLY A 37 10.22 6.55 -5.02
CA GLY A 37 9.52 6.45 -3.74
C GLY A 37 8.48 5.32 -3.66
N ASN A 38 8.08 4.71 -4.78
CA ASN A 38 7.17 3.57 -4.74
C ASN A 38 7.88 2.31 -4.21
N LYS A 39 7.22 1.59 -3.32
CA LYS A 39 7.73 0.34 -2.72
C LYS A 39 6.64 -0.70 -2.60
N VAL A 40 7.03 -1.96 -2.68
CA VAL A 40 6.20 -3.11 -2.34
C VAL A 40 6.83 -3.81 -1.14
N TYR A 41 6.05 -3.98 -0.08
CA TYR A 41 6.47 -4.72 1.10
C TYR A 41 5.95 -6.15 1.00
N PRO A 42 6.80 -7.18 1.23
CA PRO A 42 6.40 -8.58 1.13
C PRO A 42 5.31 -8.96 2.14
N ASN A 43 5.36 -8.37 3.35
CA ASN A 43 4.43 -8.64 4.43
C ASN A 43 3.86 -7.34 5.01
N VAL A 44 2.64 -7.41 5.52
CA VAL A 44 2.01 -6.30 6.25
C VAL A 44 2.82 -5.92 7.49
N ASP A 45 3.41 -6.92 8.15
CA ASP A 45 4.23 -6.71 9.36
C ASP A 45 5.47 -5.83 9.10
N ASP A 46 5.97 -5.79 7.86
CA ASP A 46 7.09 -4.92 7.46
C ASP A 46 6.74 -3.43 7.59
N LEU A 47 5.46 -3.09 7.65
CA LEU A 47 4.99 -1.71 7.88
C LEU A 47 5.07 -1.28 9.35
N LEU A 48 5.29 -2.22 10.27
CA LEU A 48 5.44 -1.98 11.70
C LEU A 48 4.27 -1.14 12.26
N MET A 49 3.06 -1.66 12.09
CA MET A 49 1.84 -1.08 12.66
C MET A 49 1.50 -1.74 14.00
N ASN A 50 0.86 -0.98 14.90
CA ASN A 50 0.28 -1.55 16.11
C ASN A 50 -1.12 -2.16 15.83
N ASN A 51 -1.77 -2.75 16.86
CA ASN A 51 -3.10 -3.35 16.73
C ASN A 51 -4.22 -2.36 16.36
N GLY A 52 -3.98 -1.06 16.52
CA GLY A 52 -4.90 0.02 16.11
C GLY A 52 -4.56 0.61 14.74
N TYR A 53 -3.73 -0.07 13.96
CA TYR A 53 -3.23 0.37 12.65
C TYR A 53 -2.44 1.68 12.67
N LEU A 54 -1.92 2.08 13.83
CA LEU A 54 -1.02 3.23 13.93
C LEU A 54 0.43 2.79 13.69
N PRO A 55 1.21 3.57 12.92
CA PRO A 55 2.61 3.27 12.69
C PRO A 55 3.42 3.38 13.99
N LEU A 56 4.24 2.37 14.28
CA LEU A 56 5.23 2.42 15.34
C LEU A 56 6.33 3.44 14.99
N ALA A 57 7.08 3.91 15.98
CA ALA A 57 8.13 4.92 15.78
C ALA A 57 9.22 4.53 14.76
N SER A 58 9.41 3.22 14.54
CA SER A 58 10.34 2.66 13.55
C SER A 58 9.70 2.32 12.21
N SER A 59 8.40 2.61 12.02
CA SER A 59 7.69 2.29 10.78
C SER A 59 8.30 3.01 9.56
N PRO A 60 8.49 2.29 8.44
CA PRO A 60 9.03 2.87 7.22
C PRO A 60 8.11 3.88 6.54
N VAL A 61 6.84 3.99 6.96
CA VAL A 61 5.89 4.99 6.43
C VAL A 61 6.10 6.36 7.03
N LEU A 62 6.78 6.45 8.18
CA LEU A 62 7.13 7.73 8.81
C LEU A 62 8.27 8.39 8.06
N GLY A 63 8.14 9.68 7.76
CA GLY A 63 9.15 10.43 7.01
C GLY A 63 9.22 10.10 5.50
N ALA A 64 8.31 9.29 4.99
CA ALA A 64 8.32 8.84 3.58
C ALA A 64 7.46 9.72 2.65
N ALA A 65 6.63 10.61 3.18
CA ALA A 65 5.82 11.52 2.37
C ALA A 65 6.66 12.70 1.83
N THR A 66 6.33 13.14 0.62
CA THR A 66 6.90 14.35 0.03
C THR A 66 5.80 15.22 -0.57
N PHE A 67 5.91 16.54 -0.36
CA PHE A 67 5.02 17.56 -0.92
C PHE A 67 5.75 18.46 -1.90
N THR A 68 6.94 18.05 -2.35
CA THR A 68 7.73 18.81 -3.32
C THR A 68 6.93 19.02 -4.61
N GLY A 69 6.76 20.29 -5.01
CA GLY A 69 6.02 20.65 -6.21
C GLY A 69 4.50 20.74 -6.04
N LEU A 70 3.99 20.54 -4.81
CA LEU A 70 2.57 20.78 -4.49
C LEU A 70 2.37 22.19 -3.93
N ASP A 71 1.16 22.74 -4.13
CA ASP A 71 0.75 24.03 -3.62
C ASP A 71 0.62 24.02 -2.08
N ASN A 72 0.83 25.19 -1.46
CA ASN A 72 0.68 25.39 -0.01
C ASN A 72 -0.75 25.22 0.51
N TRP A 73 -1.72 25.00 -0.37
CA TRP A 73 -3.08 24.65 0.01
C TRP A 73 -3.17 23.29 0.74
N PHE A 74 -2.23 22.38 0.45
CA PHE A 74 -2.17 21.07 1.09
C PHE A 74 -1.52 21.15 2.46
N THR A 75 -2.15 20.56 3.49
CA THR A 75 -1.50 20.34 4.79
C THR A 75 -0.37 19.31 4.62
N GLN A 76 0.84 19.73 4.88
CA GLN A 76 2.00 18.85 4.75
C GLN A 76 2.13 17.95 5.98
N VAL A 77 2.28 16.65 5.73
CA VAL A 77 2.59 15.64 6.74
C VAL A 77 3.84 14.87 6.31
N SER A 78 4.54 14.28 7.26
CA SER A 78 5.77 13.52 6.98
C SER A 78 5.52 12.02 6.73
N PHE A 79 4.33 11.53 7.05
CA PHE A 79 3.99 10.11 6.96
C PHE A 79 3.16 9.79 5.71
N VAL A 80 3.28 8.58 5.21
CA VAL A 80 2.44 8.02 4.15
C VAL A 80 1.28 7.26 4.79
N GLY A 81 0.06 7.52 4.33
CA GLY A 81 -1.16 6.91 4.85
C GLY A 81 -2.03 7.88 5.64
N ALA A 82 -3.02 7.35 6.34
CA ALA A 82 -4.03 8.14 7.04
C ALA A 82 -3.62 8.55 8.46
N PHE A 83 -2.61 7.90 9.03
CA PHE A 83 -2.25 8.07 10.44
C PHE A 83 -0.76 8.32 10.64
N GLY A 84 -0.41 9.30 11.47
CA GLY A 84 0.89 9.37 12.14
C GLY A 84 0.88 8.54 13.43
N THR A 85 1.97 8.59 14.18
CA THR A 85 2.17 7.75 15.40
C THR A 85 1.19 8.02 16.54
N SER A 86 0.56 9.19 16.55
CA SER A 86 -0.31 9.67 17.65
C SER A 86 -1.70 10.06 17.18
N ASP A 87 -2.03 9.77 15.93
CA ASP A 87 -3.35 10.13 15.40
C ASP A 87 -4.44 9.24 15.97
N ASN A 88 -5.53 9.87 16.42
CA ASN A 88 -6.66 9.18 17.02
C ASN A 88 -8.02 9.56 16.42
N TRP A 89 -8.02 10.23 15.25
CA TRP A 89 -9.24 10.77 14.65
C TRP A 89 -10.29 9.70 14.31
N ALA A 90 -9.90 8.43 14.18
CA ALA A 90 -10.82 7.31 13.95
C ALA A 90 -11.41 6.75 15.24
N THR A 91 -10.86 7.10 16.41
CA THR A 91 -11.30 6.55 17.71
C THR A 91 -12.70 7.01 18.07
N GLY A 92 -13.55 6.06 18.47
CA GLY A 92 -14.89 6.32 18.97
C GLY A 92 -16.00 6.32 17.92
N TRP A 93 -15.66 6.28 16.63
CA TRP A 93 -16.64 6.17 15.55
C TRP A 93 -16.34 5.08 14.52
N THR A 94 -15.15 4.45 14.60
CA THR A 94 -14.78 3.29 13.79
C THR A 94 -14.63 2.06 14.67
N ASN A 95 -14.89 0.89 14.09
CA ASN A 95 -14.67 -0.40 14.73
C ASN A 95 -13.81 -1.27 13.82
N PHE A 96 -12.63 -1.66 14.30
CA PHE A 96 -11.68 -2.51 13.57
C PHE A 96 -11.91 -4.01 13.79
N ASP A 97 -12.82 -4.38 14.71
CA ASP A 97 -13.19 -5.76 15.01
C ASP A 97 -14.71 -5.90 15.17
N PRO A 98 -15.49 -5.66 14.09
CA PRO A 98 -16.94 -5.66 14.16
C PRO A 98 -17.53 -7.03 14.45
N GLU A 99 -16.82 -8.12 14.11
CA GLU A 99 -17.30 -9.49 14.31
C GLU A 99 -17.32 -9.91 15.79
N ASN A 100 -16.45 -9.31 16.62
CA ASN A 100 -16.32 -9.62 18.04
C ASN A 100 -16.87 -8.50 18.96
N THR A 101 -17.61 -7.54 18.42
CA THR A 101 -18.14 -6.42 19.19
C THR A 101 -19.62 -6.63 19.49
N ASP A 102 -20.00 -6.56 20.78
CA ASP A 102 -21.38 -6.46 21.21
C ASP A 102 -21.91 -5.03 20.95
N TYR A 103 -23.02 -4.94 20.20
CA TYR A 103 -23.70 -3.68 19.87
C TYR A 103 -24.90 -3.45 20.76
#